data_47a1727dd79ab58bb1b06309f3111004
#
_entry.id   47a1727dd79ab58bb1b06309f3111004
#
_cell.length_a   1.000
_cell.length_b   1.000
_cell.length_c   1.000
_cell.angle_alpha   90.00
_cell.angle_beta   90.00
_cell.angle_gamma   90.00
#
_symmetry.space_group_name_H-M   'P 1'
#
loop_
_entity.id
_entity.type
_entity.pdbx_description
1 polymer ?
#
loop_
_entity_poly.entity_id
_entity_poly.type
_entity_poly.pdbx_seq_one_letter_code
_entity_poly.pdbx_strand_id
1 'polypeptide(L)'
;MSLSKALAIAAIVLMREQIMAQVSTPTEPTTLSPVPAATVSEAKPTPKDTAPDNSKLDSLLRQEGFGVVKLTRENLDNQKAHKNNPKHLILDAEVNRASASLWVDTGTPTTNVARDSLQKFGVVEQTTSHRVISPLATASNKFYGIAKLNTLAMGNCVIQDVPVLIDAIPYVDGVLGSEDMHRIGAVLNCAEPALYYAPRESRSDTSSKLATVLQSNGFTQVPMRLTSNHRLEVACSINGVPSTIIVDTGSLATCVERSIGIKAGIIMKHTRTVLIGSGGASAPIRTGRVKQFAIGDFKIRDADISFVDLKKADHPSANLLGIGELVSNSAIFDVGGLSMYLRHR
;
A
#
# COMPACT_ATOMS: atom_id res chain seq x y z
N MET A 1 -34.92 -16.06 2.16
CA MET A 1 -33.84 -15.60 3.07
C MET A 1 -34.45 -15.36 4.43
N SER A 2 -33.96 -16.01 5.50
CA SER A 2 -34.57 -15.84 6.82
C SER A 2 -34.20 -14.49 7.42
N LEU A 3 -35.12 -13.89 8.15
CA LEU A 3 -34.97 -12.61 8.86
C LEU A 3 -33.65 -12.53 9.70
N SER A 4 -33.18 -13.67 10.21
CA SER A 4 -31.95 -13.76 10.99
C SER A 4 -30.65 -13.47 10.22
N LYS A 5 -30.59 -13.77 8.90
CA LYS A 5 -29.42 -13.46 8.06
C LYS A 5 -29.34 -11.98 7.67
N ALA A 6 -30.50 -11.35 7.46
CA ALA A 6 -30.58 -9.90 7.21
C ALA A 6 -30.18 -9.07 8.44
N LEU A 7 -30.57 -9.54 9.65
CA LEU A 7 -30.17 -8.89 10.92
C LEU A 7 -28.66 -9.02 11.20
N ALA A 8 -28.02 -10.17 10.88
CA ALA A 8 -26.59 -10.33 11.08
C ALA A 8 -25.75 -9.42 10.18
N ILE A 9 -26.16 -9.21 8.93
CA ILE A 9 -25.48 -8.32 7.98
C ILE A 9 -25.67 -6.85 8.38
N ALA A 10 -26.89 -6.47 8.79
CA ALA A 10 -27.17 -5.13 9.32
C ALA A 10 -26.38 -4.84 10.61
N ALA A 11 -26.18 -5.84 11.48
CA ALA A 11 -25.37 -5.70 12.70
C ALA A 11 -23.88 -5.46 12.42
N ILE A 12 -23.34 -6.08 11.37
CA ILE A 12 -21.93 -5.86 10.96
C ILE A 12 -21.73 -4.45 10.40
N VAL A 13 -22.68 -3.95 9.61
CA VAL A 13 -22.67 -2.57 9.07
C VAL A 13 -22.85 -1.56 10.21
N LEU A 14 -23.80 -1.78 11.12
CA LEU A 14 -24.04 -0.91 12.27
C LEU A 14 -22.89 -0.93 13.31
N MET A 15 -22.22 -2.06 13.52
CA MET A 15 -20.99 -2.10 14.34
C MET A 15 -19.84 -1.30 13.71
N ARG A 16 -19.71 -1.32 12.36
CA ARG A 16 -18.72 -0.47 11.67
C ARG A 16 -19.04 1.01 11.84
N GLU A 17 -20.29 1.43 11.72
CA GLU A 17 -20.68 2.83 11.92
C GLU A 17 -20.55 3.27 13.38
N GLN A 18 -20.83 2.44 14.36
CA GLN A 18 -20.64 2.75 15.78
C GLN A 18 -19.17 2.84 16.19
N ILE A 19 -18.28 2.00 15.62
CA ILE A 19 -16.83 2.10 15.81
C ILE A 19 -16.29 3.40 15.20
N MET A 20 -16.82 3.81 14.04
CA MET A 20 -16.45 5.08 13.39
C MET A 20 -16.96 6.31 14.13
N ALA A 21 -18.11 6.25 14.82
CA ALA A 21 -18.67 7.35 15.60
C ALA A 21 -18.00 7.55 16.97
N GLN A 22 -17.36 6.53 17.54
CA GLN A 22 -16.65 6.65 18.82
C GLN A 22 -15.23 7.21 18.72
N VAL A 23 -14.66 7.34 17.49
CA VAL A 23 -13.29 7.85 17.26
C VAL A 23 -13.25 9.36 16.94
N SER A 24 -14.39 10.03 16.85
CA SER A 24 -14.49 11.44 16.45
C SER A 24 -14.63 12.44 17.63
N THR A 25 -13.87 12.26 18.72
CA THR A 25 -13.61 13.36 19.66
C THR A 25 -12.24 13.95 19.34
N PRO A 26 -12.14 15.26 19.05
CA PRO A 26 -10.86 15.90 18.81
C PRO A 26 -10.08 15.97 20.14
N THR A 27 -9.00 15.23 20.24
CA THR A 27 -7.97 15.47 21.25
C THR A 27 -7.16 16.69 20.83
N GLU A 28 -7.01 17.63 21.73
CA GLU A 28 -6.19 18.84 21.58
C GLU A 28 -4.76 18.53 21.15
N PRO A 29 -4.09 19.43 20.39
CA PRO A 29 -2.74 19.22 19.93
C PRO A 29 -1.75 19.25 21.12
N THR A 30 -1.15 18.10 21.40
CA THR A 30 -0.03 18.02 22.34
C THR A 30 1.17 18.75 21.73
N THR A 31 1.60 19.81 22.35
CA THR A 31 2.80 20.57 22.01
C THR A 31 4.03 19.67 22.20
N LEU A 32 4.70 19.34 21.11
CA LEU A 32 5.98 18.66 21.14
C LEU A 32 7.08 19.64 21.56
N SER A 33 7.78 19.34 22.64
CA SER A 33 8.99 20.03 23.07
C SER A 33 10.13 19.87 22.03
N PRO A 34 10.99 20.88 21.85
CA PRO A 34 12.07 20.82 20.86
C PRO A 34 13.14 19.79 21.27
N VAL A 35 13.47 18.91 20.34
CA VAL A 35 14.57 17.95 20.45
C VAL A 35 15.91 18.69 20.32
N PRO A 36 16.91 18.47 21.19
CA PRO A 36 18.21 19.11 21.08
C PRO A 36 18.98 18.65 19.85
N ALA A 37 19.70 19.60 19.24
CA ALA A 37 20.51 19.38 18.04
C ALA A 37 21.59 18.33 18.30
N ALA A 38 21.56 17.22 17.53
CA ALA A 38 22.58 16.19 17.55
C ALA A 38 23.80 16.65 16.73
N THR A 39 24.97 16.53 17.31
CA THR A 39 26.28 16.80 16.73
C THR A 39 26.52 15.88 15.53
N VAL A 40 26.96 16.45 14.42
CA VAL A 40 27.32 15.76 13.18
C VAL A 40 28.59 14.94 13.43
N SER A 41 28.47 13.62 13.43
CA SER A 41 29.61 12.68 13.38
C SER A 41 29.93 12.38 11.92
N GLU A 42 31.22 12.40 11.58
CA GLU A 42 31.73 12.13 10.25
C GLU A 42 31.32 10.77 9.69
N ALA A 43 30.97 10.75 8.41
CA ALA A 43 30.48 9.57 7.69
C ALA A 43 31.57 8.48 7.59
N LYS A 44 31.27 7.31 8.12
CA LYS A 44 32.01 6.07 7.89
C LYS A 44 31.86 5.63 6.42
N PRO A 45 32.89 5.02 5.79
CA PRO A 45 32.83 4.64 4.39
C PRO A 45 31.71 3.61 4.11
N THR A 46 31.01 3.82 3.01
CA THR A 46 29.93 2.99 2.48
C THR A 46 30.36 1.53 2.29
N PRO A 47 29.57 0.54 2.74
CA PRO A 47 29.79 -0.85 2.40
C PRO A 47 29.57 -1.06 0.89
N LYS A 48 30.41 -1.88 0.26
CA LYS A 48 30.28 -2.30 -1.14
C LYS A 48 28.89 -2.90 -1.41
N ASP A 49 28.28 -2.48 -2.51
CA ASP A 49 27.03 -3.01 -3.06
C ASP A 49 27.08 -4.53 -3.26
N THR A 50 26.70 -5.28 -2.25
CA THR A 50 26.26 -6.66 -2.41
C THR A 50 24.74 -6.66 -2.46
N ALA A 51 24.15 -7.33 -3.45
CA ALA A 51 22.71 -7.55 -3.53
C ALA A 51 22.15 -8.05 -2.18
N PRO A 52 20.92 -7.69 -1.77
CA PRO A 52 20.37 -8.13 -0.50
C PRO A 52 20.42 -9.66 -0.41
N ASP A 53 21.00 -10.17 0.65
CA ASP A 53 20.92 -11.60 0.96
C ASP A 53 19.53 -11.87 1.58
N ASN A 54 18.55 -12.01 0.68
CA ASN A 54 17.15 -12.29 1.07
C ASN A 54 16.96 -13.71 1.61
N SER A 55 17.98 -14.57 1.51
CA SER A 55 17.97 -15.90 2.11
C SER A 55 17.79 -15.83 3.62
N LYS A 56 18.34 -14.81 4.25
CA LYS A 56 18.20 -14.57 5.70
C LYS A 56 16.78 -14.15 6.08
N LEU A 57 16.13 -13.31 5.26
CA LEU A 57 14.74 -12.92 5.45
C LEU A 57 13.81 -14.12 5.31
N ASP A 58 13.92 -14.88 4.21
CA ASP A 58 13.10 -16.07 3.98
C ASP A 58 13.32 -17.11 5.08
N SER A 59 14.57 -17.37 5.48
CA SER A 59 14.89 -18.30 6.56
C SER A 59 14.30 -17.86 7.89
N LEU A 60 14.42 -16.58 8.26
CA LEU A 60 13.85 -16.04 9.49
C LEU A 60 12.33 -16.22 9.50
N LEU A 61 11.64 -15.75 8.46
CA LEU A 61 10.18 -15.78 8.43
C LEU A 61 9.65 -17.22 8.44
N ARG A 62 10.32 -18.16 7.76
CA ARG A 62 9.96 -19.58 7.82
C ARG A 62 10.19 -20.19 9.22
N GLN A 63 11.28 -19.83 9.90
CA GLN A 63 11.54 -20.27 11.28
C GLN A 63 10.47 -19.74 12.26
N GLU A 64 9.95 -18.55 12.02
CA GLU A 64 8.84 -17.96 12.78
C GLU A 64 7.46 -18.49 12.33
N GLY A 65 7.41 -19.51 11.46
CA GLY A 65 6.19 -20.16 11.03
C GLY A 65 5.39 -19.44 9.94
N PHE A 66 5.99 -18.45 9.26
CA PHE A 66 5.33 -17.80 8.14
C PHE A 66 5.22 -18.72 6.93
N GLY A 67 4.05 -18.73 6.33
CA GLY A 67 3.88 -19.23 4.96
C GLY A 67 4.35 -18.17 3.96
N VAL A 68 4.62 -18.59 2.73
CA VAL A 68 5.06 -17.70 1.66
C VAL A 68 4.41 -18.04 0.34
N VAL A 69 4.02 -16.99 -0.40
CA VAL A 69 3.62 -17.06 -1.80
C VAL A 69 4.54 -16.16 -2.61
N LYS A 70 5.09 -16.68 -3.71
CA LYS A 70 5.85 -15.88 -4.67
C LYS A 70 4.88 -15.01 -5.47
N LEU A 71 5.29 -13.77 -5.70
CA LEU A 71 4.57 -12.85 -6.57
C LEU A 71 5.27 -12.76 -7.92
N THR A 72 4.50 -12.47 -8.96
CA THR A 72 5.04 -12.10 -10.27
C THR A 72 5.01 -10.59 -10.46
N ARG A 73 5.78 -10.10 -11.44
CA ARG A 73 5.76 -8.68 -11.83
C ARG A 73 5.26 -8.56 -13.24
N GLU A 74 4.14 -7.89 -13.43
CA GLU A 74 3.49 -7.77 -14.72
C GLU A 74 3.18 -6.32 -15.09
N ASN A 75 3.22 -6.02 -16.39
CA ASN A 75 2.67 -4.78 -16.92
C ASN A 75 1.19 -5.02 -17.20
N LEU A 76 0.34 -4.41 -16.40
CA LEU A 76 -1.11 -4.45 -16.60
C LEU A 76 -1.59 -3.45 -17.66
N ASP A 77 -0.71 -2.54 -18.10
CA ASP A 77 -1.00 -1.60 -19.17
C ASP A 77 -0.50 -2.17 -20.51
N ASN A 78 -1.32 -2.09 -21.55
CA ASN A 78 -0.93 -2.41 -22.94
C ASN A 78 0.12 -1.44 -23.51
N GLN A 79 0.75 -0.62 -22.69
CA GLN A 79 1.84 0.25 -23.11
C GLN A 79 3.08 -0.60 -23.38
N LYS A 80 3.72 -0.36 -24.54
CA LYS A 80 4.98 -1.01 -24.92
C LYS A 80 5.95 -0.92 -23.74
N ALA A 81 6.13 -2.06 -23.06
CA ALA A 81 6.94 -2.14 -21.86
C ALA A 81 8.39 -1.79 -22.20
N HIS A 82 8.83 -0.63 -21.76
CA HIS A 82 10.26 -0.41 -21.63
C HIS A 82 10.78 -1.36 -20.54
N LYS A 83 11.89 -2.03 -20.81
CA LYS A 83 12.47 -3.10 -19.96
C LYS A 83 12.67 -2.66 -18.48
N ASN A 84 12.71 -1.35 -18.23
CA ASN A 84 12.96 -0.71 -16.93
C ASN A 84 11.72 -0.07 -16.29
N ASN A 85 10.52 -0.22 -16.86
CA ASN A 85 9.32 0.33 -16.24
C ASN A 85 8.96 -0.46 -14.98
N PRO A 86 8.54 0.21 -13.89
CA PRO A 86 8.01 -0.47 -12.73
C PRO A 86 6.78 -1.29 -13.13
N LYS A 87 6.62 -2.46 -12.50
CA LYS A 87 5.57 -3.42 -12.82
C LYS A 87 4.74 -3.67 -11.57
N HIS A 88 3.47 -4.00 -11.77
CA HIS A 88 2.58 -4.39 -10.69
C HIS A 88 2.96 -5.75 -10.09
N LEU A 89 2.65 -5.93 -8.82
CA LEU A 89 2.83 -7.20 -8.11
C LEU A 89 1.56 -8.03 -8.25
N ILE A 90 1.69 -9.24 -8.78
CA ILE A 90 0.57 -10.15 -9.02
C ILE A 90 0.71 -11.38 -8.15
N LEU A 91 -0.39 -11.75 -7.53
CA LEU A 91 -0.56 -12.90 -6.66
C LEU A 91 -1.47 -13.92 -7.34
N ASP A 92 -0.99 -15.17 -7.48
CA ASP A 92 -1.85 -16.30 -7.78
C ASP A 92 -2.53 -16.77 -6.50
N ALA A 93 -3.86 -16.78 -6.52
CA ALA A 93 -4.73 -17.09 -5.39
C ALA A 93 -5.89 -18.00 -5.81
N GLU A 94 -6.71 -18.41 -4.85
CA GLU A 94 -8.00 -19.02 -5.11
C GLU A 94 -9.11 -18.20 -4.46
N VAL A 95 -10.14 -17.87 -5.22
CA VAL A 95 -11.37 -17.24 -4.75
C VAL A 95 -12.49 -18.25 -4.85
N ASN A 96 -13.11 -18.63 -3.72
CA ASN A 96 -14.15 -19.65 -3.66
C ASN A 96 -13.76 -20.95 -4.38
N ARG A 97 -12.49 -21.37 -4.26
CA ARG A 97 -11.86 -22.54 -4.91
C ARG A 97 -11.62 -22.41 -6.41
N ALA A 98 -11.89 -21.27 -7.02
CA ALA A 98 -11.51 -21.00 -8.41
C ALA A 98 -10.19 -20.20 -8.45
N SER A 99 -9.27 -20.60 -9.35
CA SER A 99 -7.99 -19.88 -9.54
C SER A 99 -8.23 -18.41 -9.86
N ALA A 100 -7.46 -17.53 -9.25
CA ALA A 100 -7.56 -16.09 -9.40
C ALA A 100 -6.18 -15.45 -9.52
N SER A 101 -6.07 -14.44 -10.36
CA SER A 101 -4.92 -13.54 -10.44
C SER A 101 -5.29 -12.21 -9.78
N LEU A 102 -4.62 -11.86 -8.68
CA LEU A 102 -4.92 -10.67 -7.91
C LEU A 102 -3.75 -9.68 -7.94
N TRP A 103 -4.05 -8.43 -8.15
CA TRP A 103 -3.11 -7.33 -7.98
C TRP A 103 -2.89 -7.06 -6.48
N VAL A 104 -1.64 -7.01 -6.01
CA VAL A 104 -1.29 -6.67 -4.62
C VAL A 104 -1.14 -5.16 -4.51
N ASP A 105 -2.10 -4.52 -3.87
CA ASP A 105 -2.22 -3.06 -3.82
C ASP A 105 -2.40 -2.54 -2.39
N THR A 106 -1.33 -2.01 -1.81
CA THR A 106 -1.36 -1.42 -0.46
C THR A 106 -2.06 -0.06 -0.40
N GLY A 107 -2.28 0.60 -1.54
CA GLY A 107 -3.03 1.84 -1.66
C GLY A 107 -4.55 1.63 -1.67
N THR A 108 -5.00 0.40 -1.97
CA THR A 108 -6.41 0.01 -1.92
C THR A 108 -6.74 -0.58 -0.55
N PRO A 109 -7.68 0.03 0.22
CA PRO A 109 -8.01 -0.45 1.58
C PRO A 109 -8.64 -1.85 1.58
N THR A 110 -9.74 -2.00 0.86
CA THR A 110 -10.58 -3.21 0.86
C THR A 110 -10.25 -4.07 -0.36
N THR A 111 -10.19 -5.37 -0.19
CA THR A 111 -10.05 -6.31 -1.31
C THR A 111 -11.21 -6.14 -2.30
N ASN A 112 -10.89 -6.10 -3.60
CA ASN A 112 -11.86 -5.91 -4.67
C ASN A 112 -11.88 -7.14 -5.57
N VAL A 113 -13.05 -7.43 -6.14
CA VAL A 113 -13.24 -8.44 -7.20
C VAL A 113 -13.62 -7.75 -8.49
N ALA A 114 -13.00 -8.17 -9.59
CA ALA A 114 -13.36 -7.69 -10.91
C ALA A 114 -14.79 -8.09 -11.26
N ARG A 115 -15.58 -7.16 -11.77
CA ARG A 115 -16.98 -7.40 -12.13
C ARG A 115 -17.12 -8.58 -13.11
N ASP A 116 -16.21 -8.69 -14.06
CA ASP A 116 -16.21 -9.74 -15.08
C ASP A 116 -15.85 -11.13 -14.51
N SER A 117 -15.26 -11.19 -13.30
CA SER A 117 -14.90 -12.43 -12.62
C SER A 117 -15.95 -12.97 -11.64
N LEU A 118 -17.06 -12.24 -11.43
CA LEU A 118 -18.10 -12.64 -10.47
C LEU A 118 -18.68 -14.02 -10.78
N GLN A 119 -18.99 -14.29 -12.05
CA GLN A 119 -19.52 -15.59 -12.47
C GLN A 119 -18.53 -16.72 -12.24
N LYS A 120 -17.25 -16.50 -12.55
CA LYS A 120 -16.15 -17.45 -12.33
C LYS A 120 -16.05 -17.87 -10.87
N PHE A 121 -16.30 -16.97 -9.95
CA PHE A 121 -16.18 -17.19 -8.51
C PHE A 121 -17.51 -17.57 -7.83
N GLY A 122 -18.61 -17.64 -8.56
CA GLY A 122 -19.94 -17.85 -7.99
C GLY A 122 -20.34 -16.76 -7.00
N VAL A 123 -19.88 -15.53 -7.23
CA VAL A 123 -20.15 -14.38 -6.36
C VAL A 123 -21.36 -13.63 -6.84
N VAL A 124 -22.27 -13.32 -5.92
CA VAL A 124 -23.49 -12.55 -6.20
C VAL A 124 -23.34 -11.16 -5.58
N GLU A 125 -23.49 -10.14 -6.43
CA GLU A 125 -23.52 -8.75 -6.00
C GLU A 125 -24.76 -8.49 -5.12
N GLN A 126 -24.56 -7.82 -3.99
CA GLN A 126 -25.65 -7.39 -3.13
C GLN A 126 -26.32 -6.14 -3.73
N THR A 127 -27.60 -5.93 -3.41
CA THR A 127 -28.40 -4.82 -3.96
C THR A 127 -27.98 -3.43 -3.46
N THR A 128 -27.10 -3.36 -2.44
CA THR A 128 -26.57 -2.10 -1.91
C THR A 128 -25.25 -1.76 -2.57
N SER A 129 -25.09 -0.51 -3.01
CA SER A 129 -23.86 0.01 -3.56
C SER A 129 -23.12 0.87 -2.54
N HIS A 130 -21.80 0.83 -2.54
CA HIS A 130 -20.96 1.66 -1.68
C HIS A 130 -20.33 2.79 -2.49
N ARG A 131 -20.37 4.01 -1.94
CA ARG A 131 -19.76 5.19 -2.56
C ARG A 131 -18.35 5.34 -2.04
N VAL A 132 -17.36 5.31 -2.94
CA VAL A 132 -15.96 5.61 -2.59
C VAL A 132 -15.56 6.90 -3.30
N ILE A 133 -14.91 7.78 -2.56
CA ILE A 133 -14.37 9.03 -3.08
C ILE A 133 -12.93 8.79 -3.52
N SER A 134 -12.66 8.91 -4.82
CA SER A 134 -11.28 8.86 -5.32
C SER A 134 -10.54 10.17 -4.98
N PRO A 135 -9.27 10.12 -4.54
CA PRO A 135 -8.46 11.33 -4.34
C PRO A 135 -8.12 12.06 -5.64
N LEU A 136 -8.31 11.42 -6.80
CA LEU A 136 -8.21 12.13 -8.08
C LEU A 136 -9.45 12.96 -8.32
N ALA A 137 -9.23 14.21 -8.41
CA ALA A 137 -10.17 15.30 -8.33
C ALA A 137 -11.30 15.35 -9.35
N THR A 138 -11.16 14.66 -10.44
CA THR A 138 -12.13 14.64 -11.54
C THR A 138 -13.09 13.47 -11.46
N ALA A 139 -12.89 12.56 -10.49
CA ALA A 139 -13.77 11.42 -10.33
C ALA A 139 -15.10 11.89 -9.77
N SER A 140 -16.12 11.73 -10.56
CA SER A 140 -17.49 11.55 -10.11
C SER A 140 -17.50 10.45 -9.02
N ASN A 141 -18.44 10.54 -8.11
CA ASN A 141 -18.70 9.50 -7.12
C ASN A 141 -18.77 8.14 -7.80
N LYS A 142 -17.80 7.27 -7.50
CA LYS A 142 -17.80 5.92 -8.02
C LYS A 142 -18.58 5.04 -7.06
N PHE A 143 -19.56 4.34 -7.58
CA PHE A 143 -20.31 3.36 -6.82
C PHE A 143 -19.70 1.98 -7.05
N TYR A 144 -19.38 1.31 -5.97
CA TYR A 144 -18.91 -0.06 -5.97
C TYR A 144 -20.05 -0.99 -5.58
N GLY A 145 -20.15 -2.12 -6.24
CA GLY A 145 -20.96 -3.21 -5.73
C GLY A 145 -20.33 -3.78 -4.45
N ILE A 146 -21.13 -4.44 -3.65
CA ILE A 146 -20.68 -5.13 -2.43
C ILE A 146 -20.95 -6.61 -2.58
N ALA A 147 -20.00 -7.44 -2.18
CA ALA A 147 -20.18 -8.87 -2.09
C ALA A 147 -19.41 -9.47 -0.91
N LYS A 148 -19.55 -10.76 -0.73
CA LYS A 148 -18.79 -11.54 0.22
C LYS A 148 -18.26 -12.80 -0.46
N LEU A 149 -16.96 -13.03 -0.34
CA LEU A 149 -16.36 -14.30 -0.73
C LEU A 149 -16.52 -15.29 0.43
N ASN A 150 -16.79 -16.55 0.11
CA ASN A 150 -16.75 -17.60 1.13
C ASN A 150 -15.30 -17.85 1.57
N THR A 151 -14.37 -17.89 0.59
CA THR A 151 -12.95 -18.09 0.86
C THR A 151 -12.08 -17.27 -0.10
N LEU A 152 -10.96 -16.78 0.44
CA LEU A 152 -9.81 -16.30 -0.30
C LEU A 152 -8.59 -17.07 0.20
N ALA A 153 -7.97 -17.87 -0.67
CA ALA A 153 -6.82 -18.69 -0.33
C ALA A 153 -5.56 -18.24 -1.07
N MET A 154 -4.44 -18.18 -0.35
CA MET A 154 -3.11 -17.79 -0.82
C MET A 154 -2.10 -18.79 -0.27
N GLY A 155 -1.67 -19.76 -1.07
CA GLY A 155 -0.92 -20.91 -0.55
C GLY A 155 -1.73 -21.64 0.53
N ASN A 156 -1.16 -21.75 1.73
CA ASN A 156 -1.84 -22.40 2.87
C ASN A 156 -2.66 -21.42 3.73
N CYS A 157 -2.65 -20.12 3.41
CA CYS A 157 -3.47 -19.12 4.11
C CYS A 157 -4.88 -19.11 3.51
N VAL A 158 -5.89 -19.35 4.34
CA VAL A 158 -7.29 -19.27 3.93
C VAL A 158 -8.03 -18.27 4.81
N ILE A 159 -8.55 -17.22 4.18
CA ILE A 159 -9.43 -16.24 4.83
C ILE A 159 -10.86 -16.61 4.49
N GLN A 160 -11.71 -16.70 5.50
CA GLN A 160 -13.14 -16.97 5.32
C GLN A 160 -13.96 -15.71 5.44
N ASP A 161 -15.13 -15.69 4.79
CA ASP A 161 -16.13 -14.64 4.90
C ASP A 161 -15.58 -13.24 4.58
N VAL A 162 -14.83 -13.11 3.47
CA VAL A 162 -14.15 -11.87 3.08
C VAL A 162 -15.16 -10.89 2.45
N PRO A 163 -15.43 -9.74 3.09
CA PRO A 163 -16.21 -8.68 2.46
C PRO A 163 -15.36 -8.03 1.36
N VAL A 164 -15.95 -7.86 0.19
CA VAL A 164 -15.25 -7.29 -0.98
C VAL A 164 -16.09 -6.22 -1.67
N LEU A 165 -15.40 -5.31 -2.34
CA LEU A 165 -16.01 -4.40 -3.27
C LEU A 165 -15.93 -5.00 -4.69
N ILE A 166 -16.92 -4.67 -5.52
CA ILE A 166 -16.96 -5.06 -6.93
C ILE A 166 -16.65 -3.85 -7.78
N ASP A 167 -15.62 -3.98 -8.61
CA ASP A 167 -15.16 -2.90 -9.48
C ASP A 167 -14.93 -3.38 -10.92
N ALA A 168 -14.88 -2.45 -11.86
CA ALA A 168 -14.39 -2.69 -13.21
C ALA A 168 -12.85 -2.66 -13.20
N ILE A 169 -12.24 -3.82 -12.97
CA ILE A 169 -10.79 -3.99 -12.91
C ILE A 169 -10.36 -4.70 -14.18
N PRO A 170 -9.52 -4.09 -15.03
CA PRO A 170 -9.02 -4.75 -16.23
C PRO A 170 -7.85 -5.69 -15.88
N TYR A 171 -7.66 -6.72 -16.69
CA TYR A 171 -6.48 -7.60 -16.76
C TYR A 171 -6.25 -8.57 -15.60
N VAL A 172 -6.89 -8.39 -14.45
CA VAL A 172 -6.81 -9.28 -13.29
C VAL A 172 -8.19 -9.59 -12.74
N ASP A 173 -8.30 -10.64 -11.96
CA ASP A 173 -9.56 -11.06 -11.35
C ASP A 173 -9.96 -10.23 -10.12
N GLY A 174 -9.03 -9.44 -9.58
CA GLY A 174 -9.27 -8.60 -8.42
C GLY A 174 -8.01 -7.93 -7.87
N VAL A 175 -8.17 -7.33 -6.71
CA VAL A 175 -7.10 -6.62 -5.97
C VAL A 175 -7.09 -7.11 -4.53
N LEU A 176 -5.94 -7.53 -4.02
CA LEU A 176 -5.73 -7.78 -2.59
C LEU A 176 -5.41 -6.46 -1.89
N GLY A 177 -6.32 -6.02 -1.01
CA GLY A 177 -6.21 -4.74 -0.30
C GLY A 177 -5.42 -4.82 1.01
N SER A 178 -5.05 -3.64 1.54
CA SER A 178 -4.23 -3.51 2.74
C SER A 178 -4.91 -4.01 4.03
N GLU A 179 -6.25 -3.97 4.11
CA GLU A 179 -7.00 -4.49 5.26
C GLU A 179 -6.79 -6.01 5.43
N ASP A 180 -6.92 -6.77 4.34
CA ASP A 180 -6.71 -8.21 4.40
C ASP A 180 -5.21 -8.56 4.55
N MET A 181 -4.30 -7.80 3.92
CA MET A 181 -2.86 -7.95 4.19
C MET A 181 -2.52 -7.72 5.67
N HIS A 182 -3.08 -6.68 6.29
CA HIS A 182 -2.91 -6.45 7.72
C HIS A 182 -3.53 -7.57 8.57
N ARG A 183 -4.71 -8.05 8.19
CA ARG A 183 -5.42 -9.15 8.87
C ARG A 183 -4.62 -10.44 8.92
N ILE A 184 -3.90 -10.77 7.85
CA ILE A 184 -3.05 -11.98 7.79
C ILE A 184 -1.62 -11.73 8.32
N GLY A 185 -1.32 -10.54 8.82
CA GLY A 185 0.02 -10.17 9.28
C GLY A 185 1.07 -10.25 8.19
N ALA A 186 0.73 -9.76 7.00
CA ALA A 186 1.58 -9.87 5.83
C ALA A 186 2.93 -9.18 6.00
N VAL A 187 3.99 -9.84 5.48
CA VAL A 187 5.26 -9.19 5.17
C VAL A 187 5.42 -9.23 3.64
N LEU A 188 5.48 -8.06 3.01
CA LEU A 188 5.60 -7.93 1.56
C LEU A 188 7.01 -7.51 1.18
N ASN A 189 7.71 -8.33 0.40
CA ASN A 189 9.01 -8.00 -0.17
C ASN A 189 8.81 -7.51 -1.62
N CYS A 190 9.09 -6.22 -1.86
CA CYS A 190 8.99 -5.64 -3.21
C CYS A 190 10.24 -5.87 -4.06
N ALA A 191 11.41 -6.09 -3.47
CA ALA A 191 12.66 -6.29 -4.20
C ALA A 191 12.74 -7.68 -4.84
N GLU A 192 12.40 -8.71 -4.07
CA GLU A 192 12.20 -10.09 -4.53
C GLU A 192 10.74 -10.46 -4.27
N PRO A 193 9.87 -10.33 -5.27
CA PRO A 193 8.43 -10.33 -5.06
C PRO A 193 7.95 -11.57 -4.31
N ALA A 194 7.57 -11.38 -3.05
CA ALA A 194 7.03 -12.41 -2.19
C ALA A 194 6.08 -11.81 -1.13
N LEU A 195 5.01 -12.51 -0.86
CA LEU A 195 4.08 -12.22 0.22
C LEU A 195 4.21 -13.32 1.27
N TYR A 196 4.65 -12.97 2.46
CA TYR A 196 4.64 -13.85 3.62
C TYR A 196 3.41 -13.55 4.48
N TYR A 197 2.87 -14.57 5.13
CA TYR A 197 1.70 -14.43 6.00
C TYR A 197 1.93 -15.16 7.32
N ALA A 198 1.55 -14.50 8.41
CA ALA A 198 1.76 -15.01 9.76
C ALA A 198 0.59 -15.87 10.23
N PRO A 199 0.84 -16.93 11.01
CA PRO A 199 -0.17 -17.50 11.87
C PRO A 199 -0.58 -16.44 12.92
N ARG A 200 -1.86 -16.42 13.30
CA ARG A 200 -2.48 -15.37 14.14
C ARG A 200 -1.82 -15.10 15.50
N GLU A 201 -1.01 -16.04 16.00
CA GLU A 201 -0.57 -16.09 17.40
C GLU A 201 0.87 -15.59 17.66
N SER A 202 1.68 -15.30 16.62
CA SER A 202 3.14 -15.10 16.77
C SER A 202 3.69 -13.70 16.48
N ARG A 203 2.87 -12.64 16.52
CA ARG A 203 3.23 -11.35 15.86
C ARG A 203 4.24 -10.45 16.56
N SER A 204 4.22 -10.31 17.90
CA SER A 204 5.02 -9.26 18.58
C SER A 204 6.53 -9.54 18.56
N ASP A 205 6.93 -10.80 18.78
CA ASP A 205 8.33 -11.18 18.76
C ASP A 205 8.93 -11.18 17.36
N THR A 206 8.15 -11.57 16.36
CA THR A 206 8.60 -11.65 14.97
C THR A 206 8.95 -10.29 14.40
N SER A 207 8.15 -9.25 14.65
CA SER A 207 8.45 -7.89 14.18
C SER A 207 9.77 -7.36 14.75
N SER A 208 10.09 -7.66 16.02
CA SER A 208 11.34 -7.27 16.65
C SER A 208 12.55 -8.03 16.06
N LYS A 209 12.41 -9.33 15.81
CA LYS A 209 13.44 -10.14 15.16
C LYS A 209 13.67 -9.69 13.71
N LEU A 210 12.57 -9.44 12.98
CA LEU A 210 12.60 -8.91 11.62
C LEU A 210 13.34 -7.58 11.55
N ALA A 211 13.02 -6.64 12.46
CA ALA A 211 13.73 -5.36 12.58
C ALA A 211 15.24 -5.56 12.80
N THR A 212 15.62 -6.43 13.73
CA THR A 212 17.03 -6.73 14.04
C THR A 212 17.77 -7.28 12.81
N VAL A 213 17.17 -8.26 12.11
CA VAL A 213 17.77 -8.86 10.91
C VAL A 213 17.87 -7.84 9.77
N LEU A 214 16.85 -7.07 9.51
CA LEU A 214 16.88 -6.11 8.40
C LEU A 214 17.82 -4.94 8.69
N GLN A 215 17.82 -4.39 9.90
CA GLN A 215 18.76 -3.32 10.30
C GLN A 215 20.22 -3.78 10.24
N SER A 216 20.52 -5.01 10.67
CA SER A 216 21.88 -5.57 10.55
C SER A 216 22.33 -5.78 9.10
N ASN A 217 21.37 -5.85 8.16
CA ASN A 217 21.62 -5.90 6.71
C ASN A 217 21.53 -4.52 6.03
N GLY A 218 21.59 -3.43 6.78
CA GLY A 218 21.67 -2.06 6.25
C GLY A 218 20.34 -1.44 5.86
N PHE A 219 19.19 -2.03 6.28
CA PHE A 219 17.90 -1.41 6.09
C PHE A 219 17.64 -0.34 7.16
N THR A 220 17.01 0.75 6.72
CA THR A 220 16.44 1.76 7.61
C THR A 220 14.98 1.41 7.88
N GLN A 221 14.62 1.31 9.15
CA GLN A 221 13.23 1.11 9.56
C GLN A 221 12.48 2.43 9.53
N VAL A 222 11.30 2.43 8.92
CA VAL A 222 10.38 3.56 8.87
C VAL A 222 9.04 3.12 9.49
N PRO A 223 8.59 3.75 10.58
CA PRO A 223 7.28 3.46 11.15
C PRO A 223 6.16 3.79 10.17
N MET A 224 5.19 2.89 10.02
CA MET A 224 3.96 3.11 9.27
C MET A 224 2.80 3.37 10.23
N ARG A 225 1.80 4.08 9.76
CA ARG A 225 0.53 4.25 10.45
C ARG A 225 -0.59 3.68 9.61
N LEU A 226 -1.44 2.86 10.21
CA LEU A 226 -2.69 2.46 9.60
C LEU A 226 -3.73 3.55 9.85
N THR A 227 -4.27 4.13 8.80
CA THR A 227 -5.31 5.15 8.89
C THR A 227 -6.67 4.51 9.20
N SER A 228 -7.67 5.31 9.60
CA SER A 228 -9.03 4.84 9.88
C SER A 228 -9.71 4.16 8.69
N ASN A 229 -9.27 4.46 7.47
CA ASN A 229 -9.72 3.82 6.23
C ASN A 229 -8.71 2.77 5.70
N HIS A 230 -7.95 2.15 6.60
CA HIS A 230 -7.03 1.04 6.35
C HIS A 230 -5.92 1.30 5.31
N ARG A 231 -5.50 2.55 5.12
CA ARG A 231 -4.33 2.89 4.29
C ARG A 231 -3.07 2.93 5.12
N LEU A 232 -1.98 2.44 4.54
CA LEU A 232 -0.64 2.52 5.14
C LEU A 232 -0.01 3.87 4.82
N GLU A 233 0.30 4.66 5.83
CA GLU A 233 0.85 6.00 5.68
C GLU A 233 2.17 6.14 6.43
N VAL A 234 3.11 6.89 5.85
CA VAL A 234 4.40 7.22 6.45
C VAL A 234 4.65 8.73 6.44
N ALA A 235 5.40 9.21 7.41
CA ALA A 235 5.90 10.58 7.39
C ALA A 235 6.96 10.74 6.30
N CYS A 236 6.90 11.86 5.58
CA CYS A 236 7.89 12.20 4.55
C CYS A 236 8.21 13.69 4.55
N SER A 237 9.26 14.08 3.81
CA SER A 237 9.52 15.47 3.48
C SER A 237 10.12 15.63 2.09
N ILE A 238 9.77 16.74 1.44
CA ILE A 238 10.27 17.12 0.11
C ILE A 238 11.09 18.38 0.27
N ASN A 239 12.42 18.30 0.07
CA ASN A 239 13.36 19.40 0.32
C ASN A 239 13.12 20.07 1.70
N GLY A 240 12.84 19.28 2.75
CA GLY A 240 12.56 19.78 4.10
C GLY A 240 11.10 20.21 4.35
N VAL A 241 10.24 20.28 3.33
CA VAL A 241 8.80 20.53 3.53
C VAL A 241 8.12 19.26 4.02
N PRO A 242 7.60 19.23 5.26
CA PRO A 242 7.01 18.02 5.84
C PRO A 242 5.67 17.68 5.20
N SER A 243 5.40 16.39 5.09
CA SER A 243 4.16 15.84 4.59
C SER A 243 3.98 14.40 5.09
N THR A 244 2.89 13.77 4.66
CA THR A 244 2.66 12.33 4.76
C THR A 244 2.44 11.75 3.36
N ILE A 245 2.68 10.45 3.21
CA ILE A 245 2.56 9.76 1.93
C ILE A 245 2.00 8.36 2.15
N ILE A 246 1.05 7.96 1.31
CA ILE A 246 0.46 6.62 1.34
C ILE A 246 1.43 5.67 0.63
N VAL A 247 1.73 4.54 1.26
CA VAL A 247 2.49 3.45 0.64
C VAL A 247 1.57 2.72 -0.33
N ASP A 248 1.88 2.79 -1.63
CA ASP A 248 0.96 2.40 -2.69
C ASP A 248 1.67 1.53 -3.75
N THR A 249 1.61 0.20 -3.57
CA THR A 249 2.15 -0.75 -4.56
C THR A 249 1.32 -0.81 -5.83
N GLY A 250 0.12 -0.24 -5.81
CA GLY A 250 -0.76 -0.09 -6.96
C GLY A 250 -0.39 1.09 -7.86
N SER A 251 0.33 2.08 -7.35
CA SER A 251 0.81 3.19 -8.14
C SER A 251 2.18 2.90 -8.76
N LEU A 252 2.33 3.04 -10.07
CA LEU A 252 3.62 2.83 -10.75
C LEU A 252 4.66 3.91 -10.38
N ALA A 253 4.20 5.14 -10.17
CA ALA A 253 5.05 6.28 -9.89
C ALA A 253 4.74 6.91 -8.52
N THR A 254 5.77 7.45 -7.89
CA THR A 254 5.58 8.31 -6.72
C THR A 254 4.98 9.64 -7.17
N CYS A 255 3.82 9.98 -6.60
CA CYS A 255 3.06 11.18 -6.93
C CYS A 255 2.87 12.04 -5.68
N VAL A 256 3.21 13.31 -5.77
CA VAL A 256 3.09 14.29 -4.69
C VAL A 256 2.16 15.41 -5.11
N GLU A 257 1.37 15.92 -4.19
CA GLU A 257 0.50 17.05 -4.41
C GLU A 257 1.33 18.28 -4.82
N ARG A 258 0.91 18.94 -5.91
CA ARG A 258 1.65 20.03 -6.54
C ARG A 258 1.96 21.19 -5.59
N SER A 259 1.07 21.52 -4.68
CA SER A 259 1.28 22.61 -3.73
C SER A 259 2.47 22.36 -2.82
N ILE A 260 2.79 21.10 -2.49
CA ILE A 260 3.99 20.72 -1.73
C ILE A 260 5.24 21.02 -2.55
N GLY A 261 5.25 20.66 -3.83
CA GLY A 261 6.36 20.96 -4.73
C GLY A 261 6.62 22.46 -4.87
N ILE A 262 5.57 23.29 -4.94
CA ILE A 262 5.68 24.75 -4.95
C ILE A 262 6.32 25.25 -3.65
N LYS A 263 5.83 24.79 -2.48
CA LYS A 263 6.39 25.15 -1.17
C LYS A 263 7.85 24.70 -1.00
N ALA A 264 8.22 23.58 -1.63
CA ALA A 264 9.57 23.02 -1.61
C ALA A 264 10.52 23.70 -2.63
N GLY A 265 10.06 24.72 -3.35
CA GLY A 265 10.84 25.45 -4.34
C GLY A 265 11.23 24.65 -5.57
N ILE A 266 10.42 23.65 -5.95
CA ILE A 266 10.74 22.75 -7.05
C ILE A 266 10.28 23.37 -8.38
N ILE A 267 11.19 23.42 -9.35
CA ILE A 267 10.88 23.78 -10.73
C ILE A 267 10.25 22.56 -11.41
N MET A 268 8.97 22.66 -11.74
CA MET A 268 8.21 21.57 -12.34
C MET A 268 8.05 21.77 -13.84
N LYS A 269 8.28 20.72 -14.61
CA LYS A 269 8.10 20.67 -16.06
C LYS A 269 6.84 19.89 -16.41
N HIS A 270 6.08 20.37 -17.37
CA HIS A 270 4.96 19.62 -17.94
C HIS A 270 5.45 18.36 -18.64
N THR A 271 4.70 17.29 -18.50
CA THR A 271 4.91 16.04 -19.24
C THR A 271 3.72 15.80 -20.15
N ARG A 272 3.86 14.85 -21.10
CA ARG A 272 2.73 14.32 -21.87
C ARG A 272 2.00 13.18 -21.15
N THR A 273 2.48 12.81 -19.97
CA THR A 273 1.94 11.72 -19.18
C THR A 273 0.78 12.20 -18.32
N VAL A 274 -0.21 11.36 -18.14
CA VAL A 274 -1.31 11.57 -17.20
C VAL A 274 -1.28 10.49 -16.13
N LEU A 275 -1.66 10.84 -14.91
CA LEU A 275 -1.99 9.88 -13.88
C LEU A 275 -3.42 9.41 -14.11
N ILE A 276 -3.64 8.11 -14.16
CA ILE A 276 -4.97 7.51 -14.27
C ILE A 276 -5.25 6.82 -12.93
N GLY A 277 -6.33 7.21 -12.28
CA GLY A 277 -6.79 6.59 -11.03
C GLY A 277 -7.86 5.54 -11.25
N SER A 278 -8.19 4.83 -10.20
CA SER A 278 -9.32 3.90 -10.19
C SER A 278 -10.60 4.64 -10.63
N GLY A 279 -11.31 4.07 -11.61
CA GLY A 279 -12.51 4.71 -12.17
C GLY A 279 -12.24 5.58 -13.41
N GLY A 280 -11.03 5.57 -13.97
CA GLY A 280 -10.70 6.26 -15.22
C GLY A 280 -10.51 7.79 -15.08
N ALA A 281 -10.55 8.31 -13.85
CA ALA A 281 -10.19 9.71 -13.62
C ALA A 281 -8.73 9.94 -13.98
N SER A 282 -8.42 11.03 -14.70
CA SER A 282 -7.06 11.35 -15.09
C SER A 282 -6.66 12.77 -14.68
N ALA A 283 -5.39 12.95 -14.36
CA ALA A 283 -4.82 14.25 -14.07
C ALA A 283 -3.45 14.41 -14.76
N PRO A 284 -3.13 15.60 -15.29
CA PRO A 284 -1.85 15.85 -15.92
C PRO A 284 -0.72 15.81 -14.89
N ILE A 285 0.38 15.14 -15.26
CA ILE A 285 1.58 15.04 -14.44
C ILE A 285 2.56 16.16 -14.83
N ARG A 286 3.20 16.72 -13.80
CA ARG A 286 4.43 17.49 -13.91
C ARG A 286 5.55 16.72 -13.24
N THR A 287 6.77 16.82 -13.74
CA THR A 287 7.95 16.22 -13.09
C THR A 287 8.88 17.32 -12.59
N GLY A 288 9.54 17.07 -11.48
CA GLY A 288 10.53 17.96 -10.93
C GLY A 288 11.62 17.21 -10.18
N ARG A 289 12.83 17.75 -10.23
CA ARG A 289 13.99 17.20 -9.51
C ARG A 289 13.95 17.62 -8.05
N VAL A 290 13.88 16.68 -7.17
CA VAL A 290 13.89 16.86 -5.71
C VAL A 290 15.29 16.57 -5.19
N LYS A 291 15.93 17.54 -4.53
CA LYS A 291 17.28 17.36 -3.97
C LYS A 291 17.30 16.34 -2.85
N GLN A 292 16.27 16.35 -2.01
CA GLN A 292 16.10 15.40 -0.92
C GLN A 292 14.63 15.05 -0.75
N PHE A 293 14.32 13.77 -0.97
CA PHE A 293 13.06 13.14 -0.58
C PHE A 293 13.34 12.25 0.62
N ALA A 294 12.83 12.61 1.79
CA ALA A 294 12.96 11.80 3.00
C ALA A 294 11.66 11.05 3.29
N ILE A 295 11.80 9.77 3.66
CA ILE A 295 10.72 8.88 4.09
C ILE A 295 11.10 8.41 5.49
N GLY A 296 10.53 9.02 6.55
CA GLY A 296 11.09 8.92 7.89
C GLY A 296 12.57 9.34 7.87
N ASP A 297 13.43 8.48 8.40
CA ASP A 297 14.89 8.70 8.43
C ASP A 297 15.62 8.31 7.13
N PHE A 298 14.95 7.59 6.23
CA PHE A 298 15.51 7.20 4.94
C PHE A 298 15.51 8.36 3.95
N LYS A 299 16.63 8.63 3.29
CA LYS A 299 16.81 9.81 2.42
C LYS A 299 17.19 9.39 1.01
N ILE A 300 16.35 9.74 0.05
CA ILE A 300 16.61 9.62 -1.39
C ILE A 300 17.09 10.97 -1.90
N ARG A 301 18.26 11.00 -2.52
CA ARG A 301 18.83 12.21 -3.10
C ARG A 301 18.55 12.26 -4.58
N ASP A 302 18.37 13.49 -5.08
CA ASP A 302 18.22 13.77 -6.52
C ASP A 302 17.15 12.90 -7.21
N ALA A 303 15.98 12.75 -6.58
CA ALA A 303 14.86 12.01 -7.10
C ALA A 303 14.05 12.80 -8.13
N ASP A 304 13.59 12.13 -9.18
CA ASP A 304 12.59 12.68 -10.10
C ASP A 304 11.20 12.30 -9.62
N ILE A 305 10.44 13.25 -9.12
CA ILE A 305 9.12 13.04 -8.54
C ILE A 305 8.03 13.59 -9.47
N SER A 306 6.91 12.89 -9.53
CA SER A 306 5.71 13.34 -10.21
C SER A 306 4.87 14.23 -9.30
N PHE A 307 4.45 15.39 -9.82
CA PHE A 307 3.59 16.34 -9.13
C PHE A 307 2.24 16.42 -9.84
N VAL A 308 1.16 16.33 -9.08
CA VAL A 308 -0.21 16.26 -9.58
C VAL A 308 -1.09 17.20 -8.76
N ASP A 309 -2.07 17.83 -9.39
CA ASP A 309 -3.12 18.53 -8.67
C ASP A 309 -4.12 17.49 -8.13
N LEU A 310 -3.91 17.09 -6.88
CA LEU A 310 -4.78 16.17 -6.17
C LEU A 310 -5.81 16.99 -5.39
N LYS A 311 -7.11 16.84 -5.69
CA LYS A 311 -8.11 17.45 -4.83
C LYS A 311 -8.08 16.75 -3.48
N LYS A 312 -8.06 17.53 -2.41
CA LYS A 312 -8.28 17.07 -1.05
C LYS A 312 -9.72 16.52 -0.97
N ALA A 313 -9.89 15.25 -1.33
CA ALA A 313 -10.99 14.48 -0.77
C ALA A 313 -10.67 14.35 0.72
N ASP A 314 -11.65 14.25 1.59
CA ASP A 314 -11.63 14.22 3.06
C ASP A 314 -10.43 13.55 3.77
N HIS A 315 -9.28 13.46 3.11
CA HIS A 315 -8.05 12.85 3.57
C HIS A 315 -6.89 13.86 3.53
N PRO A 316 -6.14 14.04 4.64
CA PRO A 316 -5.07 15.04 4.75
C PRO A 316 -3.88 14.78 3.81
N SER A 317 -3.69 13.56 3.33
CA SER A 317 -2.65 13.20 2.36
C SER A 317 -3.23 12.45 1.18
N ALA A 318 -2.95 12.94 0.00
CA ALA A 318 -3.22 12.24 -1.26
C ALA A 318 -1.91 11.82 -1.97
N ASN A 319 -0.75 12.05 -1.34
CA ASN A 319 0.55 11.66 -1.89
C ASN A 319 0.68 10.14 -1.92
N LEU A 320 1.28 9.61 -2.98
CA LEU A 320 1.44 8.17 -3.20
C LEU A 320 2.92 7.84 -3.36
N LEU A 321 3.44 6.91 -2.54
CA LEU A 321 4.76 6.32 -2.69
C LEU A 321 4.64 5.09 -3.57
N GLY A 322 4.99 5.23 -4.83
CA GLY A 322 4.74 4.22 -5.85
C GLY A 322 5.75 3.08 -5.87
N ILE A 323 5.35 1.97 -6.54
CA ILE A 323 6.13 0.73 -6.62
C ILE A 323 7.53 0.94 -7.24
N GLY A 324 7.68 1.94 -8.12
CA GLY A 324 8.99 2.27 -8.71
C GLY A 324 10.03 2.63 -7.66
N GLU A 325 9.70 3.55 -6.74
CA GLU A 325 10.57 3.92 -5.62
C GLU A 325 10.74 2.78 -4.62
N LEU A 326 9.67 2.05 -4.34
CA LEU A 326 9.68 0.93 -3.41
C LEU A 326 10.65 -0.18 -3.86
N VAL A 327 10.58 -0.55 -5.13
CA VAL A 327 11.49 -1.56 -5.73
C VAL A 327 12.93 -1.04 -5.80
N SER A 328 13.12 0.22 -6.19
CA SER A 328 14.46 0.83 -6.32
C SER A 328 15.19 0.92 -4.98
N ASN A 329 14.44 1.03 -3.89
CA ASN A 329 14.98 1.11 -2.54
C ASN A 329 14.76 -0.18 -1.72
N SER A 330 14.64 -1.32 -2.40
CA SER A 330 14.55 -2.66 -1.79
C SER A 330 13.49 -2.77 -0.68
N ALA A 331 12.33 -2.12 -0.85
CA ALA A 331 11.31 -2.02 0.18
C ALA A 331 10.78 -3.38 0.66
N ILE A 332 10.70 -3.54 1.97
CA ILE A 332 10.07 -4.65 2.67
C ILE A 332 9.05 -4.03 3.64
N PHE A 333 7.80 -4.53 3.62
CA PHE A 333 6.75 -4.06 4.52
C PHE A 333 6.37 -5.15 5.50
N ASP A 334 6.49 -4.89 6.79
CA ASP A 334 5.78 -5.63 7.83
C ASP A 334 4.42 -4.91 8.03
N VAL A 335 3.43 -5.34 7.25
CA VAL A 335 2.08 -4.75 7.29
C VAL A 335 1.41 -5.06 8.63
N GLY A 336 1.66 -6.23 9.19
CA GLY A 336 1.13 -6.63 10.50
C GLY A 336 1.76 -5.85 11.65
N GLY A 337 3.06 -5.56 11.59
CA GLY A 337 3.83 -4.81 12.59
C GLY A 337 3.97 -3.31 12.29
N LEU A 338 3.32 -2.81 11.22
CA LEU A 338 3.30 -1.40 10.82
C LEU A 338 4.71 -0.80 10.69
N SER A 339 5.61 -1.51 10.02
CA SER A 339 6.97 -1.05 9.75
C SER A 339 7.35 -1.28 8.30
N MET A 340 7.96 -0.27 7.68
CA MET A 340 8.59 -0.38 6.37
C MET A 340 10.11 -0.34 6.53
N TYR A 341 10.80 -1.12 5.75
CA TYR A 341 12.26 -1.20 5.73
C TYR A 341 12.75 -0.84 4.34
N LEU A 342 13.66 0.13 4.25
CA LEU A 342 14.21 0.64 3.00
C LEU A 342 15.74 0.54 3.02
N ARG A 343 16.33 0.21 1.88
CA ARG A 343 17.77 0.17 1.69
C ARG A 343 18.13 0.66 0.30
N HIS A 344 19.14 1.53 0.19
CA HIS A 344 19.71 1.90 -1.11
C HIS A 344 20.29 0.67 -1.81
N ARG A 345 20.07 0.57 -3.11
CA ARG A 345 20.70 -0.41 -3.99
C ARG A 345 22.08 0.05 -4.45
#